data_9bc6d8c3e3c03fdc45ac58c71a07bd41
#
_entry.id   9bc6d8c3e3c03fdc45ac58c71a07bd41
#
_cell.length_a   1.000
_cell.length_b   1.000
_cell.length_c   1.000
_cell.angle_alpha   90.00
_cell.angle_beta   90.00
_cell.angle_gamma   90.00
#
_symmetry.space_group_name_H-M   'P 1'
#
loop_
_entity.id
_entity.type
_entity.pdbx_description
1 polymer ?
#
loop_
_entity_poly.entity_id
_entity_poly.type
_entity_poly.pdbx_seq_one_letter_code
_entity_poly.pdbx_strand_id
1 'polypeptide(L)'
;MKAMLNPSRADCIAILSAASRIVDHTTLLDLNYKNLGLSRNGMETAASFLIERACFTRHREVDGLTAVGALSLQGRMRLDQLANN
;
A
#
# COMPACT_ATOMS: atom_id res chain seq x y z
N MET A 1 -5.16 25.44 -1.82
CA MET A 1 -4.33 24.58 -0.97
C MET A 1 -4.90 23.17 -0.92
N LYS A 2 -4.04 22.21 -1.08
CA LYS A 2 -4.47 20.83 -1.08
C LYS A 2 -4.69 20.36 0.35
N ALA A 3 -5.87 19.85 0.64
CA ALA A 3 -6.14 19.31 1.94
C ALA A 3 -5.37 18.01 2.14
N MET A 4 -4.81 17.86 3.32
CA MET A 4 -4.17 16.62 3.70
C MET A 4 -5.27 15.63 4.06
N LEU A 5 -5.46 14.64 3.21
CA LEU A 5 -6.44 13.60 3.49
C LEU A 5 -5.72 12.40 4.06
N ASN A 6 -6.18 11.97 5.22
CA ASN A 6 -5.69 10.73 5.77
C ASN A 6 -6.27 9.57 4.97
N PRO A 7 -5.46 8.57 4.65
CA PRO A 7 -6.01 7.39 3.96
C PRO A 7 -6.98 6.65 4.87
N SER A 8 -7.95 5.98 4.27
CA SER A 8 -8.85 5.18 5.08
C SER A 8 -8.12 3.94 5.58
N ARG A 9 -8.54 3.48 6.76
CA ARG A 9 -7.99 2.28 7.35
C ARG A 9 -8.20 1.07 6.44
N ALA A 10 -9.40 0.95 5.87
CA ALA A 10 -9.73 -0.17 4.99
C ALA A 10 -8.85 -0.19 3.75
N ASP A 11 -8.57 0.98 3.17
CA ASP A 11 -7.72 1.07 1.98
C ASP A 11 -6.29 0.64 2.32
N CYS A 12 -5.77 1.08 3.46
CA CYS A 12 -4.43 0.69 3.89
C CYS A 12 -4.35 -0.81 4.14
N ILE A 13 -5.35 -1.38 4.82
CA ILE A 13 -5.36 -2.81 5.07
C ILE A 13 -5.38 -3.60 3.77
N ALA A 14 -6.18 -3.17 2.79
CA ALA A 14 -6.26 -3.86 1.51
C ALA A 14 -4.90 -3.91 0.81
N ILE A 15 -4.20 -2.78 0.76
CA ILE A 15 -2.90 -2.73 0.10
C ILE A 15 -1.86 -3.54 0.87
N LEU A 16 -1.80 -3.37 2.19
CA LEU A 16 -0.82 -4.09 3.00
C LEU A 16 -1.07 -5.59 2.97
N SER A 17 -2.34 -6.01 3.01
CA SER A 17 -2.68 -7.43 2.94
C SER A 17 -2.26 -8.03 1.62
N ALA A 18 -2.49 -7.31 0.53
CA ALA A 18 -2.08 -7.80 -0.79
C ALA A 18 -0.55 -7.95 -0.87
N ALA A 19 0.19 -6.96 -0.35
CA ALA A 19 1.64 -7.01 -0.37
C ALA A 19 2.19 -8.09 0.58
N SER A 20 1.45 -8.43 1.62
CA SER A 20 1.89 -9.46 2.58
C SER A 20 2.00 -10.85 1.94
N ARG A 21 1.39 -11.03 0.79
CA ARG A 21 1.47 -12.32 0.07
C ARG A 21 2.72 -12.46 -0.76
N ILE A 22 3.47 -11.38 -0.93
CA ILE A 22 4.74 -11.44 -1.67
C ILE A 22 5.78 -12.05 -0.76
N VAL A 23 6.42 -13.13 -1.23
CA VAL A 23 7.38 -13.85 -0.39
C VAL A 23 8.82 -13.73 -0.88
N ASP A 24 9.05 -13.19 -2.07
CA ASP A 24 10.40 -13.05 -2.59
C ASP A 24 10.77 -11.57 -2.74
N HIS A 25 12.06 -11.30 -2.97
CA HIS A 25 12.56 -9.94 -2.99
C HIS A 25 12.46 -9.27 -4.35
N THR A 26 12.08 -10.00 -5.38
CA THR A 26 12.09 -9.47 -6.74
C THR A 26 10.69 -9.18 -7.27
N THR A 27 9.67 -9.78 -6.70
CA THR A 27 8.30 -9.61 -7.16
C THR A 27 7.78 -8.25 -6.76
N LEU A 28 7.16 -7.57 -7.72
CA LEU A 28 6.44 -6.33 -7.47
C LEU A 28 4.97 -6.57 -7.79
N LEU A 29 4.11 -6.07 -6.93
CA LEU A 29 2.67 -6.13 -7.11
C LEU A 29 2.19 -4.82 -7.73
N ASP A 30 1.62 -4.90 -8.93
CA ASP A 30 1.02 -3.74 -9.56
C ASP A 30 -0.27 -3.40 -8.81
N LEU A 31 -0.37 -2.18 -8.31
CA LEU A 31 -1.56 -1.76 -7.58
C LEU A 31 -2.65 -1.39 -8.57
N ASN A 32 -3.77 -2.09 -8.47
CA ASN A 32 -4.93 -1.89 -9.33
C ASN A 32 -6.15 -1.76 -8.43
N TYR A 33 -6.75 -0.56 -8.42
CA TYR A 33 -7.85 -0.29 -7.51
C TYR A 33 -9.03 -1.23 -7.74
N LYS A 34 -9.27 -1.67 -8.97
CA LYS A 34 -10.36 -2.59 -9.25
C LYS A 34 -10.14 -3.95 -8.62
N ASN A 35 -8.91 -4.46 -8.71
CA ASN A 35 -8.58 -5.76 -8.11
C ASN A 35 -8.61 -5.70 -6.59
N LEU A 36 -8.32 -4.52 -6.02
CA LEU A 36 -8.32 -4.35 -4.58
C LEU A 36 -9.69 -3.99 -4.03
N GLY A 37 -10.66 -3.72 -4.91
CA GLY A 37 -11.99 -3.32 -4.48
C GLY A 37 -12.02 -1.92 -3.90
N LEU A 38 -11.12 -1.04 -4.33
CA LEU A 38 -10.98 0.30 -3.80
C LEU A 38 -11.35 1.34 -4.84
N SER A 39 -11.61 2.58 -4.39
CA SER A 39 -11.68 3.68 -5.31
C SER A 39 -10.27 4.05 -5.77
N ARG A 40 -10.17 4.65 -6.94
CA ARG A 40 -8.87 5.04 -7.48
C ARG A 40 -8.17 6.03 -6.55
N ASN A 41 -8.90 7.07 -6.11
CA ASN A 41 -8.32 8.08 -5.24
C ASN A 41 -7.95 7.52 -3.88
N GLY A 42 -8.80 6.64 -3.33
CA GLY A 42 -8.51 6.01 -2.05
C GLY A 42 -7.25 5.16 -2.10
N MET A 43 -7.12 4.38 -3.16
CA MET A 43 -5.94 3.55 -3.33
C MET A 43 -4.67 4.40 -3.46
N GLU A 44 -4.73 5.46 -4.30
CA GLU A 44 -3.57 6.31 -4.52
C GLU A 44 -3.15 7.03 -3.25
N THR A 45 -4.13 7.53 -2.48
CA THR A 45 -3.86 8.20 -1.22
C THR A 45 -3.22 7.24 -0.21
N ALA A 46 -3.78 6.06 -0.09
CA ALA A 46 -3.25 5.06 0.84
C ALA A 46 -1.87 4.58 0.42
N ALA A 47 -1.66 4.33 -0.87
CA ALA A 47 -0.36 3.87 -1.38
C ALA A 47 0.72 4.90 -1.10
N SER A 48 0.46 6.17 -1.39
CA SER A 48 1.43 7.24 -1.13
C SER A 48 1.77 7.34 0.34
N PHE A 49 0.75 7.27 1.20
CA PHE A 49 0.93 7.31 2.64
C PHE A 49 1.83 6.17 3.11
N LEU A 50 1.56 4.96 2.64
CA LEU A 50 2.31 3.78 3.08
C LEU A 50 3.74 3.78 2.53
N ILE A 51 3.93 4.24 1.30
CA ILE A 51 5.26 4.34 0.71
C ILE A 51 6.11 5.34 1.50
N GLU A 52 5.53 6.48 1.86
CA GLU A 52 6.25 7.50 2.65
C GLU A 52 6.68 6.97 4.00
N ARG A 53 5.95 6.02 4.56
CA ARG A 53 6.28 5.43 5.86
C ARG A 53 7.11 4.17 5.74
N ALA A 54 7.69 3.94 4.56
CA ALA A 54 8.61 2.84 4.33
C ALA A 54 7.99 1.47 4.64
N CYS A 55 6.72 1.31 4.30
CA CYS A 55 6.01 0.05 4.57
C CYS A 55 6.35 -1.06 3.61
N PHE A 56 7.03 -0.77 2.52
CA PHE A 56 7.39 -1.76 1.51
C PHE A 56 8.90 -1.80 1.33
N THR A 57 9.43 -2.99 1.04
CA THR A 57 10.86 -3.14 0.80
C THR A 57 11.30 -2.47 -0.49
N ARG A 58 10.38 -2.38 -1.45
CA ARG A 58 10.63 -1.76 -2.76
C ARG A 58 9.34 -1.15 -3.25
N HIS A 59 9.47 -0.16 -4.10
CA HIS A 59 8.32 0.39 -4.83
C HIS A 59 8.81 0.99 -6.15
N ARG A 60 7.89 1.11 -7.09
CA ARG A 60 8.19 1.69 -8.39
C ARG A 60 6.96 2.41 -8.89
N GLU A 61 7.19 3.57 -9.51
CA GLU A 61 6.11 4.32 -10.14
C GLU A 61 6.53 4.65 -11.56
N VAL A 62 5.76 4.16 -12.53
CA VAL A 62 6.03 4.36 -13.96
C VAL A 62 4.71 4.70 -14.63
N ASP A 63 4.67 5.84 -15.31
CA ASP A 63 3.49 6.29 -16.07
C ASP A 63 2.22 6.32 -15.22
N GLY A 64 2.34 6.78 -13.99
CA GLY A 64 1.21 6.87 -13.09
C GLY A 64 0.75 5.55 -12.48
N LEU A 65 1.47 4.47 -12.79
CA LEU A 65 1.18 3.17 -12.23
C LEU A 65 2.16 2.87 -11.11
N THR A 66 1.65 2.45 -9.97
CA THR A 66 2.46 2.17 -8.80
C THR A 66 2.53 0.66 -8.57
N ALA A 67 3.72 0.18 -8.27
CA ALA A 67 3.93 -1.21 -7.88
C ALA A 67 4.71 -1.23 -6.57
N VAL A 68 4.40 -2.19 -5.71
CA VAL A 68 5.07 -2.31 -4.41
C VAL A 68 5.60 -3.72 -4.23
N GLY A 69 6.70 -3.82 -3.50
CA GLY A 69 7.26 -5.11 -3.15
C GLY A 69 6.72 -5.64 -1.83
N ALA A 70 7.43 -6.61 -1.27
CA ALA A 70 7.03 -7.21 -0.01
C ALA A 70 7.02 -6.19 1.13
N LEU A 71 6.28 -6.50 2.18
CA LEU A 71 6.24 -5.63 3.35
C LEU A 71 7.59 -5.56 4.02
N SER A 72 7.98 -4.34 4.41
CA SER A 72 9.09 -4.12 5.32
C SER A 72 8.64 -4.47 6.74
N LEU A 73 9.56 -4.38 7.70
CA LEU A 73 9.19 -4.54 9.10
C LEU A 73 8.14 -3.51 9.49
N GLN A 74 8.31 -2.26 9.06
CA GLN A 74 7.34 -1.20 9.32
C GLN A 74 5.98 -1.54 8.73
N GLY A 75 5.97 -2.12 7.53
CA GLY A 75 4.71 -2.51 6.89
C GLY A 75 3.99 -3.61 7.64
N ARG A 76 4.73 -4.60 8.12
CA ARG A 76 4.15 -5.70 8.91
C ARG A 76 3.57 -5.18 10.22
N MET A 77 4.30 -4.30 10.89
CA MET A 77 3.82 -3.71 12.13
C MET A 77 2.57 -2.87 11.91
N ARG A 78 2.55 -2.10 10.82
CA ARG A 78 1.39 -1.28 10.48
C ARG A 78 0.16 -2.13 10.19
N LEU A 79 0.33 -3.19 9.40
CA LEU A 79 -0.77 -4.08 9.10
C LEU A 79 -1.33 -4.71 10.37
N ASP A 80 -0.43 -5.16 11.24
CA ASP A 80 -0.83 -5.76 12.50
C ASP A 80 -1.62 -4.78 13.36
N GLN A 81 -1.14 -3.55 13.47
CA GLN A 81 -1.84 -2.50 14.23
C GLN A 81 -3.22 -2.23 13.67
N LEU A 82 -3.32 -2.11 12.35
CA LEU A 82 -4.60 -1.79 11.72
C LEU A 82 -5.58 -2.95 11.78
N ALA A 83 -5.08 -4.16 11.64
CA ALA A 83 -5.94 -5.34 11.64
C ALA A 83 -6.45 -5.71 13.02
N ASN A 84 -5.71 -5.35 14.07
CA ASN A 84 -6.02 -5.76 15.44
C ASN A 84 -6.71 -4.67 16.26
N ASN A 85 -7.06 -3.58 15.63
CA ASN A 85 -7.75 -2.50 16.35
C ASN A 85 -9.24 -2.63 16.25
#